data_7f92b4046b79c3e665b96fc5d1ce8bfc
#
_entry.id   7f92b4046b79c3e665b96fc5d1ce8bfc
#
_cell.length_a   1.000
_cell.length_b   1.000
_cell.length_c   1.000
_cell.angle_alpha   90.00
_cell.angle_beta   90.00
_cell.angle_gamma   90.00
#
_symmetry.space_group_name_H-M   'P 1'
#
loop_
_entity.id
_entity.type
_entity.pdbx_description
1 polymer ?
#
loop_
_entity_poly.entity_id
_entity_poly.type
_entity_poly.pdbx_seq_one_letter_code
_entity_poly.pdbx_strand_id
1 'polypeptide(L)'
;MEDFTKVSNSKILPVILSGGIGSRLWPLSRTSFPKQYINISKKNKYSLLQNTYIRLKDIDNLLSPLIICNEEHRFIVAEQIKELKIKPESIILEPFGRNTAPAITLAALNSLKNNDDPILLILSADHEILDQEEFITSIKEAIFYADRDLLVTFGVSPNKAETGYGYIESLDDITGSVKASPIKRFIEKPERKIAEKLIKNKNIKWNSGIFLFKASTIIEEIRRFEPEIYTYCKLALEDDLKDLDFLRINKKAFEKCPNISIDNAVMEKTKSGIVYGLDAGWSDIGSWKSVWEIAEKDDKGNCFLGKTITQNVKDCYVNASDRLIVGVDLENLIVVDTTDALLIINKNSSQSVKEIVGILKNKNFSEGENNKKVYRPWGSYTSVVEGPTWQVKRLDIKPKASLSLQKHQHRAEHWVVVNGIAKVEIDGEITILEKNKSIFVPLGSKHRLSNPFEEPLQLIEVQSGTYLGEDDIIRYVDIYGREVN
;
A
#
# COMPACT_ATOMS: atom_id res chain seq x y z
N MET A 1 9.37 36.97 16.02
CA MET A 1 10.06 35.87 15.30
C MET A 1 10.37 34.81 16.36
N GLU A 2 9.57 33.76 16.41
CA GLU A 2 9.85 32.64 17.28
C GLU A 2 11.08 31.89 16.75
N ASP A 3 11.95 31.53 17.67
CA ASP A 3 13.26 30.95 17.34
C ASP A 3 13.08 29.44 16.96
N PHE A 4 12.94 29.17 15.67
CA PHE A 4 12.85 27.81 15.10
C PHE A 4 14.17 27.04 15.16
N THR A 5 15.24 27.62 15.76
CA THR A 5 16.60 27.04 15.75
C THR A 5 16.84 26.01 16.87
N LYS A 6 15.92 25.81 17.82
CA LYS A 6 16.04 24.72 18.78
C LYS A 6 15.72 23.39 18.09
N VAL A 7 16.75 22.65 17.75
CA VAL A 7 16.61 21.24 17.29
C VAL A 7 15.83 20.47 18.35
N SER A 8 14.64 20.02 18.01
CA SER A 8 13.88 19.12 18.87
C SER A 8 14.63 17.80 19.02
N ASN A 9 14.75 17.33 20.26
CA ASN A 9 15.31 16.00 20.56
C ASN A 9 14.24 14.90 20.52
N SER A 10 13.00 15.23 20.12
CA SER A 10 11.91 14.29 20.09
C SER A 10 12.14 13.17 19.09
N LYS A 11 11.88 11.94 19.48
CA LYS A 11 11.90 10.78 18.61
C LYS A 11 10.70 10.85 17.65
N ILE A 12 10.91 10.60 16.38
CA ILE A 12 9.87 10.63 15.35
C ILE A 12 9.61 9.20 14.89
N LEU A 13 8.39 8.71 15.09
CA LEU A 13 7.94 7.40 14.67
C LEU A 13 7.12 7.52 13.38
N PRO A 14 7.64 7.07 12.23
CA PRO A 14 6.85 6.97 11.02
C PRO A 14 5.77 5.89 11.18
N VAL A 15 4.51 6.26 11.03
CA VAL A 15 3.37 5.35 11.02
C VAL A 15 2.81 5.31 9.60
N ILE A 16 3.02 4.20 8.90
CA ILE A 16 2.63 4.05 7.50
C ILE A 16 1.31 3.28 7.42
N LEU A 17 0.26 3.94 7.00
CA LEU A 17 -1.07 3.36 6.82
C LEU A 17 -1.18 2.73 5.42
N SER A 18 -1.34 1.41 5.36
CA SER A 18 -1.34 0.62 4.13
C SER A 18 -2.64 -0.19 3.96
N GLY A 19 -3.80 0.45 4.19
CA GLY A 19 -5.11 -0.23 4.24
C GLY A 19 -6.01 -0.12 3.00
N GLY A 20 -5.72 0.76 2.05
CA GLY A 20 -6.57 0.99 0.88
C GLY A 20 -6.40 -0.05 -0.23
N ILE A 21 -7.46 -0.29 -1.04
CA ILE A 21 -7.39 -1.19 -2.21
C ILE A 21 -6.93 -0.46 -3.48
N GLY A 22 -7.27 0.83 -3.64
CA GLY A 22 -6.86 1.62 -4.80
C GLY A 22 -7.40 1.14 -6.14
N SER A 23 -8.65 0.68 -6.20
CA SER A 23 -9.28 0.05 -7.38
C SER A 23 -9.33 0.89 -8.66
N ARG A 24 -9.18 2.23 -8.56
CA ARG A 24 -9.17 3.14 -9.71
C ARG A 24 -7.94 3.03 -10.61
N LEU A 25 -6.89 2.34 -10.15
CA LEU A 25 -5.70 2.07 -10.96
C LEU A 25 -5.68 0.66 -11.57
N TRP A 26 -6.87 0.03 -11.65
CA TRP A 26 -7.02 -1.17 -12.47
C TRP A 26 -6.56 -0.86 -13.92
N PRO A 27 -5.83 -1.74 -14.61
CA PRO A 27 -5.53 -3.14 -14.31
C PRO A 27 -4.25 -3.38 -13.49
N LEU A 28 -3.48 -2.38 -13.09
CA LEU A 28 -2.31 -2.60 -12.24
C LEU A 28 -2.69 -2.94 -10.80
N SER A 29 -3.67 -2.21 -10.22
CA SER A 29 -4.17 -2.53 -8.88
C SER A 29 -5.27 -3.60 -8.92
N ARG A 30 -5.25 -4.49 -7.93
CA ARG A 30 -6.24 -5.54 -7.69
C ARG A 30 -6.54 -5.60 -6.19
N THR A 31 -7.60 -6.30 -5.80
CA THR A 31 -7.84 -6.58 -4.38
C THR A 31 -6.67 -7.33 -3.75
N SER A 32 -6.12 -8.31 -4.46
CA SER A 32 -4.95 -9.09 -4.02
C SER A 32 -3.61 -8.35 -4.14
N PHE A 33 -3.54 -7.23 -4.86
CA PHE A 33 -2.34 -6.41 -5.06
C PHE A 33 -2.70 -4.93 -5.16
N PRO A 34 -2.98 -4.27 -4.03
CA PRO A 34 -3.36 -2.86 -3.95
C PRO A 34 -2.32 -1.88 -4.48
N LYS A 35 -2.79 -0.66 -4.77
CA LYS A 35 -2.03 0.46 -5.34
C LYS A 35 -0.70 0.73 -4.63
N GLN A 36 -0.69 0.72 -3.29
CA GLN A 36 0.49 1.05 -2.49
C GLN A 36 1.69 0.11 -2.72
N TYR A 37 1.45 -1.09 -3.22
CA TYR A 37 2.51 -2.08 -3.50
C TYR A 37 3.05 -2.02 -4.92
N ILE A 38 2.53 -1.09 -5.74
CA ILE A 38 2.88 -0.94 -7.15
C ILE A 38 3.93 0.15 -7.33
N ASN A 39 4.89 -0.07 -8.23
CA ASN A 39 5.75 0.98 -8.75
C ASN A 39 5.03 1.72 -9.89
N ILE A 40 4.42 2.85 -9.56
CA ILE A 40 3.62 3.63 -10.51
C ILE A 40 4.47 4.67 -11.24
N SER A 41 5.33 5.38 -10.52
CA SER A 41 6.11 6.50 -11.08
C SER A 41 7.21 6.07 -12.04
N LYS A 42 7.68 4.79 -11.92
CA LYS A 42 8.80 4.25 -12.70
C LYS A 42 10.13 5.04 -12.59
N LYS A 43 10.19 6.07 -11.74
CA LYS A 43 11.41 6.86 -11.49
C LYS A 43 12.52 6.03 -10.85
N ASN A 44 12.13 5.02 -10.08
CA ASN A 44 13.01 4.04 -9.45
C ASN A 44 12.34 2.66 -9.46
N LYS A 45 12.96 1.67 -8.81
CA LYS A 45 12.41 0.29 -8.76
C LYS A 45 11.42 0.04 -7.62
N TYR A 46 11.15 1.03 -6.78
CA TYR A 46 10.41 0.87 -5.54
C TYR A 46 8.91 1.12 -5.69
N SER A 47 8.11 0.46 -4.87
CA SER A 47 6.67 0.70 -4.73
C SER A 47 6.37 2.02 -4.04
N LEU A 48 5.09 2.44 -4.04
CA LEU A 48 4.67 3.63 -3.30
C LEU A 48 4.91 3.47 -1.78
N LEU A 49 4.63 2.28 -1.21
CA LEU A 49 4.94 1.95 0.18
C LEU A 49 6.42 2.16 0.50
N GLN A 50 7.30 1.59 -0.32
CA GLN A 50 8.74 1.70 -0.15
C GLN A 50 9.21 3.16 -0.28
N ASN A 51 8.72 3.89 -1.28
CA ASN A 51 9.03 5.30 -1.49
C ASN A 51 8.53 6.18 -0.32
N THR A 52 7.40 5.82 0.31
CA THR A 52 6.89 6.53 1.49
C THR A 52 7.88 6.51 2.65
N TYR A 53 8.60 5.41 2.85
CA TYR A 53 9.66 5.35 3.86
C TYR A 53 10.99 5.97 3.38
N ILE A 54 11.42 5.66 2.14
CA ILE A 54 12.71 6.12 1.60
C ILE A 54 12.85 7.64 1.67
N ARG A 55 11.76 8.38 1.43
CA ARG A 55 11.75 9.85 1.46
C ARG A 55 12.02 10.46 2.83
N LEU A 56 11.97 9.67 3.92
CA LEU A 56 12.15 10.16 5.29
C LEU A 56 13.60 10.07 5.79
N LYS A 57 14.52 9.51 5.02
CA LYS A 57 15.89 9.15 5.45
C LYS A 57 16.70 10.31 6.04
N ASP A 58 16.38 11.56 5.65
CA ASP A 58 17.11 12.76 6.08
C ASP A 58 16.40 13.51 7.23
N ILE A 59 15.43 12.86 7.90
CA ILE A 59 14.81 13.34 9.12
C ILE A 59 15.63 12.86 10.33
N ASP A 60 16.01 13.81 11.19
CA ASP A 60 16.77 13.54 12.40
C ASP A 60 15.92 12.79 13.45
N ASN A 61 16.53 11.94 14.28
CA ASN A 61 15.86 11.15 15.33
C ASN A 61 14.71 10.26 14.81
N LEU A 62 14.77 9.85 13.54
CA LEU A 62 13.79 8.97 12.94
C LEU A 62 13.91 7.55 13.50
N LEU A 63 12.81 7.02 14.03
CA LEU A 63 12.70 5.62 14.46
C LEU A 63 12.41 4.68 13.28
N SER A 64 12.56 3.38 13.52
CA SER A 64 12.09 2.36 12.57
C SER A 64 10.58 2.48 12.35
N PRO A 65 10.06 2.24 11.12
CA PRO A 65 8.65 2.48 10.82
C PRO A 65 7.74 1.49 11.51
N LEU A 66 6.58 1.97 11.97
CA LEU A 66 5.43 1.14 12.33
C LEU A 66 4.49 1.12 11.12
N ILE A 67 4.09 -0.07 10.68
CA ILE A 67 3.25 -0.23 9.50
C ILE A 67 1.92 -0.86 9.92
N ILE A 68 0.81 -0.34 9.39
CA ILE A 68 -0.51 -0.92 9.59
C ILE A 68 -1.05 -1.36 8.24
N CYS A 69 -1.39 -2.63 8.12
CA CYS A 69 -1.93 -3.18 6.88
C CYS A 69 -3.00 -4.24 7.14
N ASN A 70 -3.80 -4.53 6.11
CA ASN A 70 -4.70 -5.68 6.15
C ASN A 70 -3.91 -6.99 6.25
N GLU A 71 -4.39 -7.94 7.04
CA GLU A 71 -3.77 -9.25 7.26
C GLU A 71 -3.50 -10.01 5.96
N GLU A 72 -4.36 -9.88 4.97
CA GLU A 72 -4.19 -10.53 3.66
C GLU A 72 -2.93 -10.06 2.91
N HIS A 73 -2.50 -8.82 3.15
CA HIS A 73 -1.34 -8.21 2.47
C HIS A 73 -0.03 -8.31 3.24
N ARG A 74 -0.01 -8.93 4.42
CA ARG A 74 1.16 -8.97 5.33
C ARG A 74 2.45 -9.42 4.66
N PHE A 75 2.39 -10.42 3.79
CA PHE A 75 3.58 -10.96 3.14
C PHE A 75 4.18 -10.03 2.08
N ILE A 76 3.32 -9.28 1.36
CA ILE A 76 3.78 -8.26 0.41
C ILE A 76 4.47 -7.13 1.16
N VAL A 77 3.88 -6.67 2.26
CA VAL A 77 4.44 -5.61 3.11
C VAL A 77 5.79 -6.04 3.67
N ALA A 78 5.85 -7.22 4.31
CA ALA A 78 7.10 -7.74 4.89
C ALA A 78 8.20 -7.88 3.83
N GLU A 79 7.87 -8.35 2.63
CA GLU A 79 8.81 -8.47 1.52
C GLU A 79 9.36 -7.13 1.08
N GLN A 80 8.49 -6.16 0.82
CA GLN A 80 8.89 -4.85 0.34
C GLN A 80 9.73 -4.08 1.37
N ILE A 81 9.44 -4.23 2.65
CA ILE A 81 10.26 -3.63 3.72
C ILE A 81 11.61 -4.35 3.84
N LYS A 82 11.64 -5.68 3.73
CA LYS A 82 12.88 -6.46 3.73
C LYS A 82 13.81 -6.08 2.57
N GLU A 83 13.27 -5.79 1.38
CA GLU A 83 14.04 -5.31 0.23
C GLU A 83 14.80 -4.01 0.52
N LEU A 84 14.27 -3.16 1.39
CA LEU A 84 14.93 -1.95 1.88
C LEU A 84 16.01 -2.22 2.94
N LYS A 85 16.16 -3.48 3.39
CA LYS A 85 17.05 -3.89 4.49
C LYS A 85 16.76 -3.16 5.80
N ILE A 86 15.49 -2.90 6.07
CA ILE A 86 15.00 -2.22 7.27
C ILE A 86 14.27 -3.24 8.12
N LYS A 87 14.48 -3.16 9.45
CA LYS A 87 13.66 -3.86 10.42
C LYS A 87 12.57 -2.89 10.90
N PRO A 88 11.28 -3.15 10.66
CA PRO A 88 10.22 -2.31 11.17
C PRO A 88 10.13 -2.41 12.71
N GLU A 89 9.62 -1.37 13.36
CA GLU A 89 9.25 -1.43 14.79
C GLU A 89 8.18 -2.50 15.01
N SER A 90 7.15 -2.49 14.17
CA SER A 90 6.09 -3.49 14.14
C SER A 90 5.30 -3.42 12.84
N ILE A 91 4.72 -4.53 12.41
CA ILE A 91 3.70 -4.59 11.36
C ILE A 91 2.40 -5.04 12.02
N ILE A 92 1.50 -4.09 12.30
CA ILE A 92 0.19 -4.37 12.90
C ILE A 92 -0.77 -4.85 11.80
N LEU A 93 -1.38 -5.99 12.02
CA LEU A 93 -2.30 -6.62 11.07
C LEU A 93 -3.75 -6.34 11.46
N GLU A 94 -4.44 -5.56 10.61
CA GLU A 94 -5.89 -5.40 10.73
C GLU A 94 -6.60 -6.60 10.08
N PRO A 95 -7.48 -7.32 10.79
CA PRO A 95 -8.26 -8.42 10.21
C PRO A 95 -9.25 -7.92 9.15
N PHE A 96 -9.65 -6.67 9.23
CA PHE A 96 -10.46 -5.91 8.26
C PHE A 96 -10.29 -4.41 8.50
N GLY A 97 -10.48 -3.59 7.47
CA GLY A 97 -10.31 -2.13 7.58
C GLY A 97 -11.39 -1.45 8.41
N ARG A 98 -10.99 -0.53 9.29
CA ARG A 98 -11.87 0.33 10.12
C ARG A 98 -11.56 1.82 9.94
N ASN A 99 -11.03 2.19 8.77
CA ASN A 99 -10.62 3.57 8.48
C ASN A 99 -9.41 4.03 9.32
N THR A 100 -9.08 5.33 9.31
CA THR A 100 -7.80 5.83 9.82
C THR A 100 -7.77 6.06 11.32
N ALA A 101 -8.89 6.39 12.00
CA ALA A 101 -8.87 6.65 13.44
C ALA A 101 -8.49 5.41 14.27
N PRO A 102 -9.08 4.23 14.06
CA PRO A 102 -8.64 3.01 14.76
C PRO A 102 -7.19 2.63 14.46
N ALA A 103 -6.75 2.74 13.21
CA ALA A 103 -5.37 2.45 12.82
C ALA A 103 -4.37 3.34 13.57
N ILE A 104 -4.60 4.67 13.58
CA ILE A 104 -3.76 5.63 14.32
C ILE A 104 -3.80 5.36 15.83
N THR A 105 -4.97 5.01 16.37
CA THR A 105 -5.11 4.66 17.80
C THR A 105 -4.30 3.41 18.16
N LEU A 106 -4.33 2.37 17.32
CA LEU A 106 -3.49 1.18 17.52
C LEU A 106 -2.00 1.53 17.50
N ALA A 107 -1.55 2.36 16.56
CA ALA A 107 -0.16 2.81 16.49
C ALA A 107 0.25 3.58 17.74
N ALA A 108 -0.57 4.54 18.17
CA ALA A 108 -0.30 5.36 19.35
C ALA A 108 -0.26 4.52 20.63
N LEU A 109 -1.22 3.62 20.85
CA LEU A 109 -1.25 2.71 21.99
C LEU A 109 -0.05 1.75 22.01
N ASN A 110 0.35 1.24 20.84
CA ASN A 110 1.51 0.36 20.73
C ASN A 110 2.81 1.09 21.07
N SER A 111 2.99 2.33 20.61
CA SER A 111 4.19 3.12 20.88
C SER A 111 4.31 3.53 22.37
N LEU A 112 3.19 3.76 23.04
CA LEU A 112 3.17 4.11 24.47
C LEU A 112 3.40 2.93 25.41
N LYS A 113 3.33 1.67 24.95
CA LYS A 113 3.60 0.48 25.79
C LYS A 113 5.01 0.48 26.40
N ASN A 114 5.99 1.07 25.74
CA ASN A 114 7.39 1.11 26.15
C ASN A 114 7.75 2.38 26.95
N ASN A 115 6.77 3.14 27.44
CA ASN A 115 6.92 4.44 28.11
C ASN A 115 7.61 5.53 27.25
N ASP A 116 7.71 5.31 25.95
CA ASP A 116 8.15 6.33 24.99
C ASP A 116 6.91 7.08 24.48
N ASP A 117 7.00 8.41 24.44
CA ASP A 117 5.95 9.28 23.86
C ASP A 117 6.48 9.95 22.58
N PRO A 118 6.68 9.20 21.49
CA PRO A 118 7.24 9.75 20.28
C PRO A 118 6.23 10.64 19.56
N ILE A 119 6.74 11.53 18.72
CA ILE A 119 5.94 12.20 17.71
C ILE A 119 5.64 11.20 16.61
N LEU A 120 4.37 10.92 16.38
CA LEU A 120 3.89 10.09 15.30
C LEU A 120 3.81 10.91 14.02
N LEU A 121 4.53 10.49 12.98
CA LEU A 121 4.38 10.99 11.62
C LEU A 121 3.50 10.02 10.84
N ILE A 122 2.22 10.36 10.69
CA ILE A 122 1.22 9.54 10.02
C ILE A 122 1.29 9.77 8.51
N LEU A 123 1.47 8.70 7.75
CA LEU A 123 1.67 8.72 6.30
C LEU A 123 0.79 7.68 5.63
N SER A 124 0.12 8.05 4.54
CA SER A 124 -0.49 7.09 3.63
C SER A 124 0.58 6.42 2.78
N ALA A 125 0.52 5.10 2.66
CA ALA A 125 1.46 4.29 1.87
C ALA A 125 1.37 4.52 0.35
N ASP A 126 0.38 5.27 -0.13
CA ASP A 126 -0.04 5.32 -1.53
C ASP A 126 -0.01 6.73 -2.14
N HIS A 127 0.60 7.71 -1.43
CA HIS A 127 0.77 9.08 -1.91
C HIS A 127 2.15 9.28 -2.56
N GLU A 128 2.19 10.15 -3.57
CA GLU A 128 3.43 10.62 -4.21
C GLU A 128 3.78 12.02 -3.72
N ILE A 129 5.08 12.26 -3.56
CA ILE A 129 5.69 13.57 -3.25
C ILE A 129 6.77 13.80 -4.31
N LEU A 130 6.68 14.91 -5.02
CA LEU A 130 7.62 15.22 -6.11
C LEU A 130 8.87 15.93 -5.60
N ASP A 131 8.72 16.83 -4.62
CA ASP A 131 9.81 17.57 -3.99
C ASP A 131 10.07 17.01 -2.57
N GLN A 132 11.08 16.15 -2.48
CA GLN A 132 11.45 15.50 -1.23
C GLN A 132 12.11 16.47 -0.26
N GLU A 133 12.88 17.45 -0.74
CA GLU A 133 13.61 18.41 0.11
C GLU A 133 12.63 19.35 0.83
N GLU A 134 11.65 19.90 0.08
CA GLU A 134 10.59 20.73 0.67
C GLU A 134 9.72 19.92 1.64
N PHE A 135 9.44 18.65 1.32
CA PHE A 135 8.68 17.77 2.21
C PHE A 135 9.38 17.56 3.56
N ILE A 136 10.68 17.26 3.54
CA ILE A 136 11.48 17.05 4.76
C ILE A 136 11.57 18.36 5.56
N THR A 137 11.80 19.48 4.88
CA THR A 137 11.86 20.81 5.51
C THR A 137 10.54 21.12 6.22
N SER A 138 9.41 20.91 5.54
CA SER A 138 8.08 21.13 6.11
C SER A 138 7.84 20.27 7.35
N ILE A 139 8.28 18.97 7.34
CA ILE A 139 8.16 18.10 8.52
C ILE A 139 9.02 18.63 9.68
N LYS A 140 10.30 18.97 9.43
CA LYS A 140 11.22 19.46 10.45
C LYS A 140 10.71 20.73 11.13
N GLU A 141 10.14 21.65 10.37
CA GLU A 141 9.54 22.88 10.93
C GLU A 141 8.24 22.59 11.70
N ALA A 142 7.42 21.63 11.22
CA ALA A 142 6.15 21.28 11.87
C ALA A 142 6.33 20.56 13.21
N ILE A 143 7.47 19.92 13.50
CA ILE A 143 7.81 19.29 14.78
C ILE A 143 7.65 20.28 15.95
N PHE A 144 7.99 21.55 15.72
CA PHE A 144 7.83 22.61 16.71
C PHE A 144 6.41 22.71 17.30
N TYR A 145 5.38 22.48 16.48
CA TYR A 145 3.98 22.51 16.89
C TYR A 145 3.58 21.23 17.60
N ALA A 146 4.00 20.07 17.08
CA ALA A 146 3.71 18.76 17.68
C ALA A 146 4.35 18.62 19.08
N ASP A 147 5.54 19.15 19.30
CA ASP A 147 6.21 19.21 20.63
C ASP A 147 5.41 20.01 21.67
N ARG A 148 4.50 20.88 21.24
CA ARG A 148 3.61 21.68 22.08
C ARG A 148 2.20 21.11 22.20
N ASP A 149 2.06 19.82 22.01
CA ASP A 149 0.81 19.07 22.11
C ASP A 149 -0.28 19.53 21.13
N LEU A 150 0.14 20.09 19.98
CA LEU A 150 -0.75 20.43 18.88
C LEU A 150 -0.85 19.30 17.86
N LEU A 151 -2.03 19.17 17.25
CA LEU A 151 -2.29 18.21 16.19
C LEU A 151 -2.05 18.89 14.85
N VAL A 152 -0.92 18.57 14.21
CA VAL A 152 -0.58 19.17 12.93
C VAL A 152 -1.10 18.31 11.79
N THR A 153 -1.74 18.95 10.79
CA THR A 153 -1.99 18.35 9.47
C THR A 153 -1.34 19.19 8.39
N PHE A 154 -0.99 18.55 7.26
CA PHE A 154 -0.34 19.25 6.15
C PHE A 154 -1.37 19.60 5.08
N GLY A 155 -1.46 20.89 4.75
CA GLY A 155 -2.42 21.45 3.82
C GLY A 155 -1.77 21.81 2.47
N VAL A 156 -2.31 21.27 1.38
CA VAL A 156 -1.85 21.51 0.01
C VAL A 156 -2.70 22.59 -0.66
N SER A 157 -2.07 23.53 -1.37
CA SER A 157 -2.78 24.58 -2.10
C SER A 157 -3.64 23.99 -3.23
N PRO A 158 -4.97 24.23 -3.24
CA PRO A 158 -5.84 23.70 -4.27
C PRO A 158 -5.57 24.34 -5.64
N ASN A 159 -5.45 23.53 -6.68
CA ASN A 159 -5.34 23.99 -8.07
C ASN A 159 -6.57 23.64 -8.92
N LYS A 160 -7.52 22.89 -8.38
CA LYS A 160 -8.80 22.48 -9.01
C LYS A 160 -9.86 22.20 -7.93
N ALA A 161 -11.13 22.17 -8.32
CA ALA A 161 -12.23 21.77 -7.44
C ALA A 161 -12.33 20.23 -7.37
N GLU A 162 -11.60 19.61 -6.44
CA GLU A 162 -11.58 18.15 -6.27
C GLU A 162 -12.61 17.74 -5.21
N THR A 163 -13.54 16.85 -5.56
CA THR A 163 -14.60 16.39 -4.64
C THR A 163 -14.19 15.16 -3.82
N GLY A 164 -13.07 14.55 -4.16
CA GLY A 164 -12.52 13.38 -3.46
C GLY A 164 -11.69 13.72 -2.23
N TYR A 165 -11.38 14.99 -2.00
CA TYR A 165 -10.50 15.44 -0.91
C TYR A 165 -11.25 16.15 0.21
N GLY A 166 -10.68 16.10 1.41
CA GLY A 166 -11.02 17.00 2.49
C GLY A 166 -10.42 18.41 2.26
N TYR A 167 -11.11 19.43 2.73
CA TYR A 167 -10.69 20.83 2.67
C TYR A 167 -10.54 21.37 4.08
N ILE A 168 -9.48 22.14 4.30
CA ILE A 168 -9.15 22.77 5.58
C ILE A 168 -9.21 24.28 5.38
N GLU A 169 -10.02 24.99 6.18
CA GLU A 169 -9.99 26.45 6.28
C GLU A 169 -9.10 26.84 7.45
N SER A 170 -8.02 27.56 7.20
CA SER A 170 -7.15 28.15 8.22
C SER A 170 -7.70 29.49 8.71
N LEU A 171 -7.32 29.90 9.93
CA LEU A 171 -7.64 31.23 10.43
C LEU A 171 -6.88 32.30 9.63
N ASP A 172 -5.59 32.09 9.40
CA ASP A 172 -4.73 33.01 8.69
C ASP A 172 -4.40 32.50 7.28
N ASP A 173 -3.99 33.37 6.37
CA ASP A 173 -3.49 33.01 5.06
C ASP A 173 -2.08 32.39 5.21
N ILE A 174 -1.95 31.10 4.88
CA ILE A 174 -0.69 30.35 4.96
C ILE A 174 0.04 30.50 3.61
N THR A 175 0.58 31.68 3.35
CA THR A 175 1.38 32.01 2.18
C THR A 175 2.62 32.81 2.58
N GLY A 176 3.68 32.68 1.81
CA GLY A 176 4.93 33.40 2.05
C GLY A 176 5.61 33.03 3.37
N SER A 177 5.71 33.98 4.31
CA SER A 177 6.39 33.77 5.60
C SER A 177 5.53 33.08 6.66
N VAL A 178 4.23 33.00 6.49
CA VAL A 178 3.31 32.29 7.40
C VAL A 178 3.18 30.86 6.91
N LYS A 179 3.80 29.91 7.62
CA LYS A 179 3.83 28.51 7.25
C LYS A 179 2.71 27.68 7.92
N ALA A 180 2.18 28.12 9.04
CA ALA A 180 1.17 27.39 9.81
C ALA A 180 0.12 28.32 10.42
N SER A 181 -1.10 27.80 10.62
CA SER A 181 -2.22 28.52 11.25
C SER A 181 -3.17 27.54 11.96
N PRO A 182 -3.86 27.97 13.02
CA PRO A 182 -4.94 27.18 13.59
C PRO A 182 -6.02 26.84 12.56
N ILE A 183 -6.58 25.64 12.69
CA ILE A 183 -7.69 25.19 11.85
C ILE A 183 -8.97 25.91 12.30
N LYS A 184 -9.63 26.58 11.36
CA LYS A 184 -10.92 27.20 11.58
C LYS A 184 -12.06 26.21 11.40
N ARG A 185 -11.99 25.40 10.34
CA ARG A 185 -12.92 24.28 10.10
C ARG A 185 -12.37 23.28 9.11
N PHE A 186 -12.89 22.08 9.20
CA PHE A 186 -12.62 20.99 8.28
C PHE A 186 -13.88 20.68 7.45
N ILE A 187 -13.75 20.34 6.17
CA ILE A 187 -14.87 20.07 5.25
C ILE A 187 -14.52 18.82 4.45
N GLU A 188 -15.08 17.70 4.82
CA GLU A 188 -14.77 16.41 4.16
C GLU A 188 -15.57 16.25 2.88
N LYS A 189 -14.90 15.98 1.77
CA LYS A 189 -15.45 15.64 0.44
C LYS A 189 -16.67 16.46 0.02
N PRO A 190 -16.54 17.78 -0.14
CA PRO A 190 -17.66 18.65 -0.47
C PRO A 190 -18.22 18.36 -1.87
N GLU A 191 -19.49 18.69 -2.07
CA GLU A 191 -20.07 18.71 -3.41
C GLU A 191 -19.34 19.68 -4.35
N ARG A 192 -19.36 19.42 -5.66
CA ARG A 192 -18.63 20.19 -6.66
C ARG A 192 -18.84 21.70 -6.57
N LYS A 193 -20.12 22.12 -6.44
CA LYS A 193 -20.46 23.56 -6.32
C LYS A 193 -19.84 24.22 -5.08
N ILE A 194 -19.69 23.46 -3.99
CA ILE A 194 -19.06 23.92 -2.75
C ILE A 194 -17.54 23.97 -2.96
N ALA A 195 -16.93 22.93 -3.53
CA ALA A 195 -15.51 22.88 -3.84
C ALA A 195 -15.08 24.05 -4.74
N GLU A 196 -15.87 24.37 -5.79
CA GLU A 196 -15.62 25.51 -6.70
C GLU A 196 -15.68 26.88 -6.01
N LYS A 197 -16.44 27.01 -4.90
CA LYS A 197 -16.44 28.21 -4.06
C LYS A 197 -15.25 28.24 -3.13
N LEU A 198 -14.91 27.09 -2.52
CA LEU A 198 -13.82 26.99 -1.55
C LEU A 198 -12.47 27.35 -2.16
N ILE A 199 -12.14 26.87 -3.34
CA ILE A 199 -10.84 27.12 -4.00
C ILE A 199 -10.57 28.61 -4.32
N LYS A 200 -11.59 29.46 -4.27
CA LYS A 200 -11.43 30.93 -4.44
C LYS A 200 -10.90 31.63 -3.19
N ASN A 201 -10.93 30.96 -2.06
CA ASN A 201 -10.45 31.50 -0.78
C ASN A 201 -9.01 31.01 -0.54
N LYS A 202 -8.06 31.92 -0.35
CA LYS A 202 -6.64 31.64 -0.10
C LYS A 202 -6.39 30.86 1.19
N ASN A 203 -7.29 31.01 2.17
CA ASN A 203 -7.20 30.29 3.45
C ASN A 203 -7.63 28.80 3.33
N ILE A 204 -8.02 28.35 2.15
CA ILE A 204 -8.41 26.97 1.92
C ILE A 204 -7.22 26.16 1.43
N LYS A 205 -7.02 25.00 2.06
CA LYS A 205 -6.05 23.98 1.65
C LYS A 205 -6.75 22.63 1.47
N TRP A 206 -6.22 21.75 0.61
CA TRP A 206 -6.58 20.35 0.63
C TRP A 206 -5.94 19.65 1.82
N ASN A 207 -6.66 18.75 2.46
CA ASN A 207 -6.08 17.84 3.44
C ASN A 207 -5.24 16.77 2.73
N SER A 208 -3.96 16.75 3.02
CA SER A 208 -3.07 15.73 2.46
C SER A 208 -3.23 14.35 3.11
N GLY A 209 -3.91 14.26 4.26
CA GLY A 209 -3.94 13.03 5.07
C GLY A 209 -2.63 12.69 5.76
N ILE A 210 -1.69 13.64 5.81
CA ILE A 210 -0.44 13.53 6.55
C ILE A 210 -0.61 14.28 7.87
N PHE A 211 -0.27 13.64 9.01
CA PHE A 211 -0.41 14.23 10.32
C PHE A 211 0.87 14.09 11.15
N LEU A 212 1.04 15.00 12.10
CA LEU A 212 2.18 15.00 13.01
C LEU A 212 1.70 15.42 14.41
N PHE A 213 1.86 14.55 15.42
CA PHE A 213 1.45 14.77 16.80
C PHE A 213 2.08 13.77 17.75
N LYS A 214 2.17 14.07 19.04
CA LYS A 214 2.60 13.09 20.05
C LYS A 214 1.60 11.95 20.19
N ALA A 215 2.08 10.78 20.53
CA ALA A 215 1.24 9.60 20.77
C ALA A 215 0.26 9.83 21.93
N SER A 216 0.69 10.46 23.01
CA SER A 216 -0.17 10.84 24.14
C SER A 216 -1.27 11.79 23.75
N THR A 217 -0.94 12.86 23.00
CA THR A 217 -1.88 13.91 22.58
C THR A 217 -3.03 13.34 21.76
N ILE A 218 -2.73 12.49 20.77
CA ILE A 218 -3.81 11.90 19.96
C ILE A 218 -4.66 10.93 20.77
N ILE A 219 -4.10 10.18 21.71
CA ILE A 219 -4.87 9.29 22.59
C ILE A 219 -5.81 10.07 23.51
N GLU A 220 -5.40 11.24 24.03
CA GLU A 220 -6.26 12.10 24.81
C GLU A 220 -7.45 12.61 24.00
N GLU A 221 -7.23 13.07 22.79
CA GLU A 221 -8.30 13.55 21.90
C GLU A 221 -9.24 12.41 21.46
N ILE A 222 -8.72 11.22 21.17
CA ILE A 222 -9.53 10.03 20.88
C ILE A 222 -10.38 9.64 22.09
N ARG A 223 -9.82 9.64 23.30
CA ARG A 223 -10.61 9.37 24.54
C ARG A 223 -11.74 10.37 24.73
N ARG A 224 -11.48 11.62 24.38
CA ARG A 224 -12.43 12.72 24.55
C ARG A 224 -13.58 12.65 23.56
N PHE A 225 -13.31 12.40 22.29
CA PHE A 225 -14.30 12.50 21.23
C PHE A 225 -14.87 11.14 20.78
N GLU A 226 -14.09 10.07 20.91
CA GLU A 226 -14.43 8.73 20.43
C GLU A 226 -13.95 7.64 21.43
N PRO A 227 -14.48 7.61 22.67
CA PRO A 227 -14.00 6.72 23.73
C PRO A 227 -14.15 5.23 23.39
N GLU A 228 -15.08 4.87 22.51
CA GLU A 228 -15.25 3.47 22.04
C GLU A 228 -14.05 3.02 21.21
N ILE A 229 -13.50 3.89 20.36
CA ILE A 229 -12.29 3.57 19.56
C ILE A 229 -11.13 3.26 20.52
N TYR A 230 -10.90 4.12 21.51
CA TYR A 230 -9.87 3.87 22.52
C TYR A 230 -10.06 2.52 23.21
N THR A 231 -11.28 2.25 23.68
CA THR A 231 -11.59 1.04 24.45
C THR A 231 -11.36 -0.21 23.61
N TYR A 232 -11.90 -0.27 22.40
CA TYR A 232 -11.80 -1.48 21.58
C TYR A 232 -10.42 -1.67 20.96
N CYS A 233 -9.69 -0.59 20.62
CA CYS A 233 -8.29 -0.70 20.21
C CYS A 233 -7.39 -1.17 21.34
N LYS A 234 -7.60 -0.70 22.58
CA LYS A 234 -6.88 -1.17 23.75
C LYS A 234 -7.12 -2.68 23.98
N LEU A 235 -8.39 -3.11 23.98
CA LEU A 235 -8.76 -4.53 24.12
C LEU A 235 -8.18 -5.39 22.99
N ALA A 236 -8.14 -4.84 21.77
CA ALA A 236 -7.56 -5.54 20.63
C ALA A 236 -6.05 -5.77 20.74
N LEU A 237 -5.35 -4.93 21.50
CA LEU A 237 -3.91 -5.05 21.75
C LEU A 237 -3.55 -5.82 23.06
N GLU A 238 -4.53 -6.19 23.90
CA GLU A 238 -4.26 -6.93 25.15
C GLU A 238 -3.86 -8.39 24.89
N ASP A 239 -4.48 -9.02 23.88
CA ASP A 239 -4.21 -10.41 23.47
C ASP A 239 -3.29 -10.45 22.21
N ASP A 240 -2.31 -9.57 22.14
CA ASP A 240 -1.43 -9.49 20.97
C ASP A 240 -0.58 -10.75 20.82
N LEU A 241 -0.70 -11.41 19.69
CA LEU A 241 0.15 -12.53 19.29
C LEU A 241 1.27 -12.00 18.41
N LYS A 242 2.48 -11.95 18.96
CA LYS A 242 3.69 -11.68 18.18
C LYS A 242 4.04 -12.92 17.36
N ASP A 243 4.00 -12.76 16.04
CA ASP A 243 4.36 -13.78 15.07
C ASP A 243 5.45 -13.21 14.15
N LEU A 244 6.72 -13.44 14.52
CA LEU A 244 7.90 -12.84 13.87
C LEU A 244 7.85 -11.29 13.91
N ASP A 245 7.72 -10.65 12.76
CA ASP A 245 7.63 -9.19 12.61
C ASP A 245 6.18 -8.68 12.67
N PHE A 246 5.20 -9.59 12.81
CA PHE A 246 3.77 -9.27 12.80
C PHE A 246 3.20 -9.16 14.21
N LEU A 247 2.33 -8.17 14.39
CA LEU A 247 1.48 -8.02 15.55
C LEU A 247 0.02 -8.26 15.13
N ARG A 248 -0.53 -9.42 15.49
CA ARG A 248 -1.94 -9.75 15.25
C ARG A 248 -2.77 -9.21 16.39
N ILE A 249 -3.81 -8.46 16.08
CA ILE A 249 -4.74 -7.92 17.06
C ILE A 249 -5.96 -8.83 17.23
N ASN A 250 -6.61 -8.76 18.40
CA ASN A 250 -7.81 -9.54 18.68
C ASN A 250 -8.96 -9.12 17.75
N LYS A 251 -9.35 -10.03 16.85
CA LYS A 251 -10.39 -9.81 15.83
C LYS A 251 -11.75 -9.46 16.44
N LYS A 252 -12.17 -10.16 17.52
CA LYS A 252 -13.50 -9.96 18.16
C LYS A 252 -13.60 -8.60 18.84
N ALA A 253 -12.53 -8.13 19.45
CA ALA A 253 -12.48 -6.79 20.03
C ALA A 253 -12.49 -5.73 18.94
N PHE A 254 -11.68 -5.87 17.89
CA PHE A 254 -11.59 -4.92 16.79
C PHE A 254 -12.86 -4.84 15.94
N GLU A 255 -13.65 -5.92 15.89
CA GLU A 255 -14.95 -5.94 15.19
C GLU A 255 -15.95 -4.93 15.75
N LYS A 256 -15.85 -4.63 17.04
CA LYS A 256 -16.72 -3.65 17.71
C LYS A 256 -16.24 -2.20 17.55
N CYS A 257 -15.01 -2.01 17.04
CA CYS A 257 -14.44 -0.67 16.88
C CYS A 257 -15.21 0.12 15.80
N PRO A 258 -15.58 1.38 16.04
CA PRO A 258 -16.21 2.25 15.04
C PRO A 258 -15.36 2.39 13.77
N ASN A 259 -16.05 2.47 12.60
CA ASN A 259 -15.41 2.66 11.31
C ASN A 259 -15.47 4.14 10.92
N ILE A 260 -14.47 4.93 11.32
CA ILE A 260 -14.44 6.37 11.15
C ILE A 260 -13.02 6.87 10.83
N SER A 261 -12.89 7.91 10.01
CA SER A 261 -11.60 8.55 9.75
C SER A 261 -11.13 9.41 10.91
N ILE A 262 -9.81 9.64 11.02
CA ILE A 262 -9.25 10.56 12.02
C ILE A 262 -9.76 11.99 11.82
N ASP A 263 -10.06 12.35 10.58
CA ASP A 263 -10.59 13.64 10.21
C ASP A 263 -11.93 13.88 10.92
N ASN A 264 -12.89 12.97 10.76
CA ASN A 264 -14.21 13.06 11.39
C ASN A 264 -14.18 12.75 12.90
N ALA A 265 -13.29 11.85 13.33
CA ALA A 265 -13.18 11.47 14.73
C ALA A 265 -12.63 12.60 15.60
N VAL A 266 -11.59 13.28 15.13
CA VAL A 266 -10.81 14.25 15.92
C VAL A 266 -10.66 15.58 15.22
N MET A 267 -10.15 15.63 13.96
CA MET A 267 -9.71 16.89 13.35
C MET A 267 -10.81 17.90 13.11
N GLU A 268 -12.04 17.46 12.88
CA GLU A 268 -13.22 18.34 12.78
C GLU A 268 -13.68 18.91 14.14
N LYS A 269 -13.30 18.28 15.27
CA LYS A 269 -13.80 18.57 16.61
C LYS A 269 -12.79 19.25 17.52
N THR A 270 -11.50 18.99 17.28
CA THR A 270 -10.42 19.50 18.13
C THR A 270 -10.23 21.00 18.01
N LYS A 271 -9.80 21.62 19.11
CA LYS A 271 -9.37 23.03 19.16
C LYS A 271 -7.84 23.17 19.08
N SER A 272 -7.12 22.06 19.14
CA SER A 272 -5.64 22.01 19.10
C SER A 272 -5.10 21.74 17.70
N GLY A 273 -5.94 21.82 16.65
CA GLY A 273 -5.57 21.56 15.28
C GLY A 273 -4.81 22.72 14.62
N ILE A 274 -3.68 22.40 14.00
CA ILE A 274 -2.85 23.30 13.19
C ILE A 274 -2.78 22.77 11.77
N VAL A 275 -2.96 23.62 10.78
CA VAL A 275 -2.63 23.31 9.39
C VAL A 275 -1.29 23.94 9.02
N TYR A 276 -0.36 23.12 8.55
CA TYR A 276 0.94 23.52 8.01
C TYR A 276 0.91 23.47 6.48
N GLY A 277 1.35 24.52 5.80
CA GLY A 277 1.38 24.57 4.33
C GLY A 277 2.40 23.61 3.75
N LEU A 278 2.00 22.80 2.77
CA LEU A 278 2.87 21.83 2.08
C LEU A 278 2.86 22.11 0.56
N ASP A 279 3.98 22.55 0.04
CA ASP A 279 4.17 22.79 -1.40
C ASP A 279 5.25 21.85 -2.00
N ALA A 280 5.10 20.57 -1.72
CA ALA A 280 6.04 19.52 -2.11
C ALA A 280 5.55 18.68 -3.31
N GLY A 281 4.63 19.19 -4.13
CA GLY A 281 4.10 18.46 -5.27
C GLY A 281 3.37 17.17 -4.86
N TRP A 282 2.55 17.24 -3.81
CA TRP A 282 1.77 16.12 -3.29
C TRP A 282 0.67 15.68 -4.26
N SER A 283 0.49 14.37 -4.39
CA SER A 283 -0.61 13.73 -5.11
C SER A 283 -1.07 12.46 -4.40
N ASP A 284 -2.39 12.26 -4.28
CA ASP A 284 -2.96 11.00 -3.79
C ASP A 284 -2.93 9.88 -4.84
N ILE A 285 -2.53 10.17 -6.07
CA ILE A 285 -2.59 9.25 -7.23
C ILE A 285 -3.95 8.52 -7.29
N GLY A 286 -5.02 9.27 -7.16
CA GLY A 286 -6.38 8.72 -7.04
C GLY A 286 -6.97 8.18 -8.34
N SER A 287 -6.32 8.41 -9.50
CA SER A 287 -6.80 7.98 -10.82
C SER A 287 -5.67 7.92 -11.84
N TRP A 288 -5.91 7.28 -12.99
CA TRP A 288 -4.96 7.28 -14.11
C TRP A 288 -4.63 8.67 -14.65
N LYS A 289 -5.59 9.62 -14.54
CA LYS A 289 -5.32 11.03 -14.88
C LYS A 289 -4.28 11.63 -13.93
N SER A 290 -4.38 11.36 -12.63
CA SER A 290 -3.39 11.82 -11.65
C SER A 290 -2.01 11.19 -11.91
N VAL A 291 -1.95 9.93 -12.34
CA VAL A 291 -0.70 9.29 -12.78
C VAL A 291 -0.08 10.03 -13.96
N TRP A 292 -0.88 10.35 -14.98
CA TRP A 292 -0.40 11.13 -16.13
C TRP A 292 0.03 12.56 -15.72
N GLU A 293 -0.70 13.21 -14.79
CA GLU A 293 -0.38 14.57 -14.32
C GLU A 293 1.04 14.65 -13.71
N ILE A 294 1.46 13.62 -12.95
CA ILE A 294 2.78 13.58 -12.28
C ILE A 294 3.90 12.93 -13.11
N ALA A 295 3.56 12.25 -14.21
CA ALA A 295 4.53 11.57 -15.07
C ALA A 295 5.37 12.58 -15.85
N GLU A 296 6.60 12.22 -16.17
CA GLU A 296 7.44 12.95 -17.14
C GLU A 296 6.85 12.79 -18.55
N LYS A 297 6.73 13.88 -19.29
CA LYS A 297 6.08 13.95 -20.58
C LYS A 297 7.01 14.46 -21.65
N ASP A 298 6.80 13.98 -22.88
CA ASP A 298 7.40 14.60 -24.07
C ASP A 298 6.77 15.97 -24.40
N ASP A 299 7.29 16.64 -25.42
CA ASP A 299 6.81 17.97 -25.87
C ASP A 299 5.35 17.98 -26.36
N LYS A 300 4.78 16.80 -26.63
CA LYS A 300 3.38 16.61 -27.02
C LYS A 300 2.47 16.18 -25.86
N GLY A 301 2.97 16.19 -24.62
CA GLY A 301 2.22 15.82 -23.44
C GLY A 301 2.05 14.31 -23.25
N ASN A 302 2.84 13.47 -23.93
CA ASN A 302 2.73 12.02 -23.82
C ASN A 302 3.70 11.45 -22.78
N CYS A 303 3.31 10.36 -22.15
CA CYS A 303 4.17 9.49 -21.36
C CYS A 303 4.11 8.07 -21.90
N PHE A 304 5.24 7.54 -22.34
CA PHE A 304 5.37 6.19 -22.88
C PHE A 304 6.26 5.33 -22.00
N LEU A 305 5.73 4.22 -21.49
CA LEU A 305 6.45 3.25 -20.66
C LEU A 305 6.42 1.88 -21.33
N GLY A 306 7.59 1.24 -21.42
CA GLY A 306 7.74 -0.08 -22.05
C GLY A 306 7.90 -0.02 -23.57
N LYS A 307 7.52 -1.10 -24.26
CA LYS A 307 7.71 -1.21 -25.73
C LYS A 307 6.58 -0.50 -26.47
N THR A 308 6.84 0.71 -26.95
CA THR A 308 5.85 1.52 -27.66
C THR A 308 6.41 2.05 -28.97
N ILE A 309 5.58 2.06 -30.02
CA ILE A 309 5.82 2.75 -31.29
C ILE A 309 4.60 3.63 -31.55
N THR A 310 4.81 4.92 -31.79
CA THR A 310 3.69 5.87 -31.92
C THR A 310 3.91 6.80 -33.10
N GLN A 311 2.80 7.15 -33.78
CA GLN A 311 2.74 8.15 -34.83
C GLN A 311 1.56 9.07 -34.56
N ASN A 312 1.79 10.41 -34.60
CA ASN A 312 0.75 11.43 -34.39
C ASN A 312 -0.07 11.22 -33.10
N VAL A 313 0.62 11.08 -31.93
CA VAL A 313 -0.01 10.86 -30.62
C VAL A 313 0.20 12.10 -29.76
N LYS A 314 -0.85 12.52 -29.01
CA LYS A 314 -0.84 13.71 -28.18
C LYS A 314 -1.61 13.49 -26.87
N ASP A 315 -1.07 14.06 -25.77
CA ASP A 315 -1.70 14.06 -24.44
C ASP A 315 -2.09 12.65 -23.94
N CYS A 316 -1.31 11.62 -24.28
CA CYS A 316 -1.59 10.23 -23.94
C CYS A 316 -0.66 9.69 -22.86
N TYR A 317 -1.16 8.71 -22.13
CA TYR A 317 -0.36 7.86 -21.22
C TYR A 317 -0.43 6.41 -21.72
N VAL A 318 0.70 5.80 -22.01
CA VAL A 318 0.77 4.41 -22.47
C VAL A 318 1.74 3.65 -21.57
N ASN A 319 1.25 2.64 -20.89
CA ASN A 319 2.07 1.73 -20.06
C ASN A 319 1.98 0.32 -20.65
N ALA A 320 3.01 -0.08 -21.41
CA ALA A 320 3.16 -1.42 -21.97
C ALA A 320 3.93 -2.31 -20.97
N SER A 321 3.34 -3.43 -20.56
CA SER A 321 4.00 -4.42 -19.71
C SER A 321 4.96 -5.29 -20.54
N ASP A 322 4.43 -6.23 -21.29
CA ASP A 322 5.20 -7.21 -22.05
C ASP A 322 4.98 -7.08 -23.58
N ARG A 323 3.80 -6.63 -24.00
CA ARG A 323 3.42 -6.51 -25.41
C ARG A 323 3.99 -5.23 -26.03
N LEU A 324 4.27 -5.28 -27.33
CA LEU A 324 4.46 -4.09 -28.13
C LEU A 324 3.11 -3.39 -28.32
N ILE A 325 3.02 -2.11 -27.94
CA ILE A 325 1.85 -1.26 -28.21
C ILE A 325 2.21 -0.32 -29.36
N VAL A 326 1.41 -0.36 -30.41
CA VAL A 326 1.52 0.56 -31.55
C VAL A 326 0.31 1.48 -31.54
N GLY A 327 0.54 2.80 -31.53
CA GLY A 327 -0.51 3.82 -31.49
C GLY A 327 -0.37 4.80 -32.67
N VAL A 328 -1.45 5.05 -33.38
CA VAL A 328 -1.51 6.01 -34.52
C VAL A 328 -2.72 6.92 -34.36
N ASP A 329 -2.51 8.24 -34.53
CA ASP A 329 -3.57 9.27 -34.49
C ASP A 329 -4.40 9.23 -33.20
N LEU A 330 -3.72 9.13 -32.02
CA LEU A 330 -4.36 9.05 -30.71
C LEU A 330 -4.25 10.37 -29.95
N GLU A 331 -5.30 10.76 -29.25
CA GLU A 331 -5.33 11.95 -28.41
C GLU A 331 -6.13 11.72 -27.12
N ASN A 332 -5.64 12.25 -25.99
CA ASN A 332 -6.30 12.21 -24.69
C ASN A 332 -6.65 10.80 -24.19
N LEU A 333 -5.83 9.80 -24.48
CA LEU A 333 -6.05 8.41 -24.08
C LEU A 333 -5.09 7.97 -22.98
N ILE A 334 -5.58 7.06 -22.17
CA ILE A 334 -4.80 6.26 -21.23
C ILE A 334 -4.92 4.81 -21.67
N VAL A 335 -3.77 4.19 -21.92
CA VAL A 335 -3.63 2.79 -22.34
C VAL A 335 -2.73 2.09 -21.31
N VAL A 336 -3.26 1.08 -20.64
CA VAL A 336 -2.51 0.33 -19.61
C VAL A 336 -2.64 -1.15 -19.90
N ASP A 337 -1.52 -1.75 -20.25
CA ASP A 337 -1.40 -3.18 -20.53
C ASP A 337 -0.81 -3.93 -19.33
N THR A 338 -1.40 -5.06 -19.01
CA THR A 338 -0.89 -6.06 -18.08
C THR A 338 -0.89 -7.43 -18.75
N THR A 339 -0.36 -8.45 -18.10
CA THR A 339 -0.32 -9.81 -18.65
C THR A 339 -1.72 -10.41 -18.89
N ASP A 340 -2.75 -9.89 -18.21
CA ASP A 340 -4.12 -10.45 -18.17
C ASP A 340 -5.21 -9.48 -18.60
N ALA A 341 -4.95 -8.18 -18.68
CA ALA A 341 -5.95 -7.19 -19.05
C ALA A 341 -5.33 -6.00 -19.78
N LEU A 342 -6.14 -5.37 -20.63
CA LEU A 342 -5.83 -4.13 -21.32
C LEU A 342 -6.92 -3.10 -21.02
N LEU A 343 -6.53 -1.96 -20.45
CA LEU A 343 -7.40 -0.81 -20.27
C LEU A 343 -7.12 0.23 -21.36
N ILE A 344 -8.18 0.69 -22.01
CA ILE A 344 -8.15 1.85 -22.92
C ILE A 344 -9.28 2.77 -22.50
N ILE A 345 -8.96 3.99 -22.07
CA ILE A 345 -9.95 4.97 -21.62
C ILE A 345 -9.59 6.37 -22.10
N ASN A 346 -10.60 7.23 -22.22
CA ASN A 346 -10.37 8.66 -22.32
C ASN A 346 -9.85 9.19 -20.97
N LYS A 347 -8.81 10.00 -20.99
CA LYS A 347 -8.17 10.58 -19.80
C LYS A 347 -9.16 11.26 -18.83
N ASN A 348 -10.18 11.93 -19.38
CA ASN A 348 -11.19 12.60 -18.56
C ASN A 348 -12.22 11.67 -17.93
N SER A 349 -12.29 10.40 -18.36
CA SER A 349 -13.19 9.37 -17.82
C SER A 349 -12.49 8.44 -16.81
N SER A 350 -11.30 8.79 -16.35
CA SER A 350 -10.47 7.92 -15.48
C SER A 350 -11.13 7.55 -14.14
N GLN A 351 -12.09 8.31 -13.64
CA GLN A 351 -12.85 8.00 -12.42
C GLN A 351 -13.81 6.82 -12.60
N SER A 352 -14.32 6.58 -13.82
CA SER A 352 -15.24 5.48 -14.13
C SER A 352 -14.60 4.09 -14.02
N VAL A 353 -13.27 3.99 -13.91
CA VAL A 353 -12.57 2.70 -13.74
C VAL A 353 -13.09 1.94 -12.50
N LYS A 354 -13.46 2.65 -11.43
CA LYS A 354 -14.04 2.03 -10.23
C LYS A 354 -15.35 1.26 -10.53
N GLU A 355 -16.20 1.84 -11.39
CA GLU A 355 -17.48 1.23 -11.79
C GLU A 355 -17.23 -0.03 -12.64
N ILE A 356 -16.25 0.04 -13.56
CA ILE A 356 -15.85 -1.09 -14.41
C ILE A 356 -15.35 -2.25 -13.54
N VAL A 357 -14.51 -1.97 -12.52
CA VAL A 357 -14.07 -3.01 -11.56
C VAL A 357 -15.26 -3.64 -10.84
N GLY A 358 -16.27 -2.85 -10.46
CA GLY A 358 -17.52 -3.37 -9.89
C GLY A 358 -18.25 -4.31 -10.86
N ILE A 359 -18.32 -3.97 -12.14
CA ILE A 359 -18.94 -4.81 -13.18
C ILE A 359 -18.15 -6.12 -13.35
N LEU A 360 -16.81 -6.07 -13.38
CA LEU A 360 -15.97 -7.27 -13.48
C LEU A 360 -16.22 -8.23 -12.31
N LYS A 361 -16.28 -7.72 -11.08
CA LYS A 361 -16.59 -8.52 -9.88
C LYS A 361 -17.98 -9.15 -9.95
N ASN A 362 -19.00 -8.37 -10.31
CA ASN A 362 -20.36 -8.86 -10.41
C ASN A 362 -20.54 -9.94 -11.49
N LYS A 363 -19.68 -9.91 -12.52
CA LYS A 363 -19.63 -10.93 -13.59
C LYS A 363 -18.66 -12.06 -13.29
N ASN A 364 -18.05 -12.10 -12.12
CA ASN A 364 -17.05 -13.12 -11.69
C ASN A 364 -15.83 -13.22 -12.61
N PHE A 365 -15.39 -12.10 -13.23
CA PHE A 365 -14.10 -12.06 -13.89
C PHE A 365 -12.98 -12.00 -12.84
N SER A 366 -12.07 -12.96 -12.88
CA SER A 366 -10.94 -13.06 -11.95
C SER A 366 -10.05 -11.82 -11.97
N GLU A 367 -9.95 -11.15 -13.12
CA GLU A 367 -9.18 -9.94 -13.36
C GLU A 367 -9.73 -8.72 -12.59
N GLY A 368 -10.94 -8.80 -12.06
CA GLY A 368 -11.50 -7.79 -11.15
C GLY A 368 -10.88 -7.81 -9.75
N GLU A 369 -10.33 -8.94 -9.32
CA GLU A 369 -9.86 -9.17 -7.94
C GLU A 369 -8.41 -9.64 -7.85
N ASN A 370 -8.02 -10.57 -8.73
CA ASN A 370 -6.76 -11.29 -8.65
C ASN A 370 -5.74 -10.78 -9.68
N ASN A 371 -4.49 -10.83 -9.29
CA ASN A 371 -3.35 -10.65 -10.19
C ASN A 371 -2.81 -12.04 -10.56
N LYS A 372 -2.32 -12.22 -11.78
CA LYS A 372 -1.65 -13.47 -12.16
C LYS A 372 -0.42 -13.78 -11.31
N LYS A 373 0.28 -12.76 -10.80
CA LYS A 373 1.36 -12.93 -9.84
C LYS A 373 0.84 -12.82 -8.42
N VAL A 374 1.08 -13.87 -7.63
CA VAL A 374 0.64 -13.99 -6.23
C VAL A 374 1.87 -14.12 -5.33
N TYR A 375 1.96 -13.26 -4.32
CA TYR A 375 3.04 -13.28 -3.34
C TYR A 375 2.72 -14.23 -2.20
N ARG A 376 3.75 -14.96 -1.74
CA ARG A 376 3.70 -15.92 -0.65
C ARG A 376 4.92 -15.74 0.25
N PRO A 377 4.92 -16.26 1.49
CA PRO A 377 6.08 -16.14 2.38
C PRO A 377 7.38 -16.68 1.78
N TRP A 378 7.28 -17.73 0.99
CA TRP A 378 8.40 -18.41 0.35
C TRP A 378 8.86 -17.77 -0.98
N GLY A 379 8.13 -16.77 -1.50
CA GLY A 379 8.42 -16.11 -2.76
C GLY A 379 7.17 -15.70 -3.52
N SER A 380 7.03 -16.11 -4.77
CA SER A 380 5.83 -15.81 -5.56
C SER A 380 5.57 -16.90 -6.60
N TYR A 381 4.33 -16.98 -7.06
CA TYR A 381 4.05 -17.70 -8.31
C TYR A 381 3.32 -16.78 -9.29
N THR A 382 3.45 -17.10 -10.56
CA THR A 382 2.73 -16.41 -11.65
C THR A 382 2.02 -17.46 -12.50
N SER A 383 0.69 -17.35 -12.61
CA SER A 383 -0.08 -18.14 -13.55
C SER A 383 0.25 -17.71 -14.98
N VAL A 384 0.82 -18.60 -15.79
CA VAL A 384 1.29 -18.31 -17.15
C VAL A 384 0.17 -18.53 -18.13
N VAL A 385 -0.41 -19.73 -18.09
CA VAL A 385 -1.52 -20.16 -18.96
C VAL A 385 -2.33 -21.22 -18.25
N GLU A 386 -3.63 -21.25 -18.53
CA GLU A 386 -4.56 -22.23 -17.95
C GLU A 386 -5.56 -22.75 -18.99
N GLY A 387 -6.03 -23.95 -18.76
CA GLY A 387 -7.10 -24.62 -19.52
C GLY A 387 -8.10 -25.28 -18.55
N PRO A 388 -9.13 -25.97 -19.06
CA PRO A 388 -10.20 -26.52 -18.21
C PRO A 388 -9.73 -27.52 -17.14
N THR A 389 -8.65 -28.27 -17.42
CA THR A 389 -8.14 -29.34 -16.56
C THR A 389 -6.64 -29.25 -16.31
N TRP A 390 -6.00 -28.15 -16.66
CA TRP A 390 -4.58 -27.95 -16.48
C TRP A 390 -4.23 -26.48 -16.34
N GLN A 391 -3.10 -26.20 -15.65
CA GLN A 391 -2.52 -24.87 -15.62
C GLN A 391 -0.99 -24.94 -15.50
N VAL A 392 -0.34 -23.88 -15.96
CA VAL A 392 1.11 -23.69 -15.85
C VAL A 392 1.40 -22.49 -14.96
N LYS A 393 2.22 -22.71 -13.94
CA LYS A 393 2.70 -21.65 -13.06
C LYS A 393 4.23 -21.55 -13.14
N ARG A 394 4.75 -20.33 -13.06
CA ARG A 394 6.15 -20.07 -12.73
C ARG A 394 6.24 -19.80 -11.24
N LEU A 395 7.08 -20.54 -10.54
CA LEU A 395 7.38 -20.34 -9.14
C LEU A 395 8.76 -19.70 -8.99
N ASP A 396 8.84 -18.62 -8.23
CA ASP A 396 10.07 -17.92 -7.87
C ASP A 396 10.24 -18.07 -6.35
N ILE A 397 11.22 -18.90 -5.92
CA ILE A 397 11.42 -19.27 -4.52
C ILE A 397 12.70 -18.63 -3.99
N LYS A 398 12.58 -17.91 -2.88
CA LYS A 398 13.68 -17.22 -2.23
C LYS A 398 14.74 -18.18 -1.70
N PRO A 399 15.99 -17.71 -1.53
CA PRO A 399 16.98 -18.41 -0.74
C PRO A 399 16.45 -18.76 0.65
N LYS A 400 16.76 -19.96 1.13
CA LYS A 400 16.38 -20.50 2.45
C LYS A 400 14.86 -20.64 2.68
N ALA A 401 14.05 -20.53 1.64
CA ALA A 401 12.61 -20.65 1.73
C ALA A 401 12.10 -22.04 1.38
N SER A 402 10.92 -22.37 1.91
CA SER A 402 10.28 -23.67 1.69
C SER A 402 8.76 -23.50 1.60
N LEU A 403 8.12 -24.24 0.71
CA LEU A 403 6.67 -24.40 0.73
C LEU A 403 6.25 -25.25 1.94
N SER A 404 4.96 -25.24 2.28
CA SER A 404 4.39 -26.17 3.26
C SER A 404 4.57 -27.63 2.80
N LEU A 405 4.64 -28.57 3.75
CA LEU A 405 4.38 -29.97 3.43
C LEU A 405 2.87 -30.10 3.18
N GLN A 406 2.48 -30.48 1.96
CA GLN A 406 1.09 -30.42 1.50
C GLN A 406 0.76 -31.60 0.58
N LYS A 407 -0.54 -31.82 0.35
CA LYS A 407 -1.04 -32.73 -0.69
C LYS A 407 -2.24 -32.13 -1.41
N HIS A 408 -2.56 -32.68 -2.58
CA HIS A 408 -3.75 -32.35 -3.37
C HIS A 408 -4.60 -33.58 -3.60
N GLN A 409 -5.92 -33.43 -3.56
CA GLN A 409 -6.85 -34.52 -3.80
C GLN A 409 -7.29 -34.64 -5.25
N HIS A 410 -7.18 -33.56 -6.06
CA HIS A 410 -7.79 -33.48 -7.38
C HIS A 410 -6.80 -33.16 -8.49
N ARG A 411 -5.51 -32.90 -8.15
CA ARG A 411 -4.48 -32.57 -9.13
C ARG A 411 -3.16 -33.23 -8.86
N ALA A 412 -2.44 -33.57 -9.95
CA ALA A 412 -1.04 -33.94 -9.97
C ALA A 412 -0.19 -32.76 -10.47
N GLU A 413 1.11 -32.77 -10.17
CA GLU A 413 2.02 -31.70 -10.55
C GLU A 413 3.28 -32.23 -11.22
N HIS A 414 3.81 -31.47 -12.18
CA HIS A 414 5.12 -31.69 -12.79
C HIS A 414 5.96 -30.46 -12.58
N TRP A 415 7.13 -30.60 -11.98
CA TRP A 415 8.05 -29.52 -11.69
C TRP A 415 9.31 -29.62 -12.54
N VAL A 416 9.68 -28.52 -13.20
CA VAL A 416 10.91 -28.43 -14.01
C VAL A 416 11.75 -27.27 -13.48
N VAL A 417 12.96 -27.51 -13.00
CA VAL A 417 13.87 -26.49 -12.51
C VAL A 417 14.48 -25.74 -13.70
N VAL A 418 14.24 -24.42 -13.75
CA VAL A 418 14.75 -23.51 -14.79
C VAL A 418 16.03 -22.82 -14.34
N ASN A 419 16.10 -22.45 -13.07
CA ASN A 419 17.27 -21.81 -12.47
C ASN A 419 17.42 -22.18 -10.99
N GLY A 420 18.65 -22.29 -10.50
CA GLY A 420 18.93 -22.70 -9.12
C GLY A 420 18.88 -24.23 -8.93
N ILE A 421 18.77 -24.64 -7.67
CA ILE A 421 18.71 -26.05 -7.24
C ILE A 421 17.54 -26.21 -6.28
N ALA A 422 16.68 -27.19 -6.52
CA ALA A 422 15.54 -27.51 -5.69
C ALA A 422 15.82 -28.71 -4.78
N LYS A 423 15.35 -28.64 -3.53
CA LYS A 423 15.16 -29.82 -2.66
C LYS A 423 13.69 -30.17 -2.67
N VAL A 424 13.36 -31.34 -3.15
CA VAL A 424 12.00 -31.88 -3.26
C VAL A 424 11.84 -33.06 -2.30
N GLU A 425 10.75 -33.08 -1.56
CA GLU A 425 10.34 -34.18 -0.70
C GLU A 425 8.99 -34.69 -1.21
N ILE A 426 8.89 -35.99 -1.51
CA ILE A 426 7.66 -36.69 -1.92
C ILE A 426 7.52 -37.95 -1.07
N ASP A 427 6.43 -38.05 -0.29
CA ASP A 427 6.12 -39.15 0.63
C ASP A 427 7.29 -39.55 1.55
N GLY A 428 8.12 -38.58 1.94
CA GLY A 428 9.30 -38.74 2.79
C GLY A 428 10.62 -38.98 2.06
N GLU A 429 10.59 -39.25 0.75
CA GLU A 429 11.80 -39.38 -0.07
C GLU A 429 12.30 -37.98 -0.50
N ILE A 430 13.59 -37.72 -0.33
CA ILE A 430 14.23 -36.47 -0.67
C ILE A 430 15.06 -36.58 -1.94
N THR A 431 14.78 -35.73 -2.91
CA THR A 431 15.52 -35.60 -4.16
C THR A 431 16.05 -34.20 -4.33
N ILE A 432 17.31 -34.09 -4.78
CA ILE A 432 17.90 -32.81 -5.18
C ILE A 432 17.79 -32.70 -6.71
N LEU A 433 17.14 -31.64 -7.16
CA LEU A 433 16.95 -31.35 -8.57
C LEU A 433 17.78 -30.14 -8.99
N GLU A 434 18.71 -30.36 -9.86
CA GLU A 434 19.51 -29.34 -10.52
C GLU A 434 18.75 -28.72 -11.70
N LYS A 435 19.30 -27.65 -12.24
CA LYS A 435 18.79 -27.01 -13.45
C LYS A 435 18.58 -28.03 -14.59
N ASN A 436 17.47 -27.88 -15.33
CA ASN A 436 17.02 -28.78 -16.42
C ASN A 436 16.59 -30.20 -15.97
N LYS A 437 16.43 -30.40 -14.66
CA LYS A 437 15.84 -31.65 -14.14
C LYS A 437 14.36 -31.40 -13.81
N SER A 438 13.59 -32.50 -13.86
CA SER A 438 12.15 -32.47 -13.55
C SER A 438 11.75 -33.61 -12.65
N ILE A 439 10.61 -33.44 -11.96
CA ILE A 439 10.01 -34.48 -11.13
C ILE A 439 8.50 -34.47 -11.26
N PHE A 440 7.88 -35.63 -11.20
CA PHE A 440 6.44 -35.82 -11.15
C PHE A 440 5.99 -35.99 -9.70
N VAL A 441 4.97 -35.22 -9.28
CA VAL A 441 4.29 -35.34 -7.99
C VAL A 441 2.93 -35.99 -8.25
N PRO A 442 2.75 -37.26 -7.86
CA PRO A 442 1.50 -37.97 -8.07
C PRO A 442 0.34 -37.38 -7.30
N LEU A 443 -0.87 -37.59 -7.81
CA LEU A 443 -2.11 -37.24 -7.11
C LEU A 443 -2.13 -37.86 -5.71
N GLY A 444 -2.43 -37.08 -4.69
CA GLY A 444 -2.55 -37.51 -3.29
C GLY A 444 -1.23 -37.71 -2.54
N SER A 445 -0.07 -37.58 -3.18
CA SER A 445 1.24 -37.65 -2.52
C SER A 445 1.51 -36.44 -1.65
N LYS A 446 2.06 -36.64 -0.46
CA LYS A 446 2.58 -35.57 0.40
C LYS A 446 3.88 -35.06 -0.19
N HIS A 447 3.95 -33.76 -0.46
CA HIS A 447 5.12 -33.17 -1.09
C HIS A 447 5.48 -31.81 -0.53
N ARG A 448 6.75 -31.45 -0.68
CA ARG A 448 7.29 -30.14 -0.31
C ARG A 448 8.41 -29.76 -1.26
N LEU A 449 8.37 -28.50 -1.70
CA LEU A 449 9.44 -27.85 -2.46
C LEU A 449 10.19 -26.88 -1.56
N SER A 450 11.52 -26.92 -1.57
CA SER A 450 12.38 -26.07 -0.77
C SER A 450 13.57 -25.58 -1.55
N ASN A 451 14.03 -24.37 -1.21
CA ASN A 451 15.31 -23.81 -1.65
C ASN A 451 16.25 -23.63 -0.46
N PRO A 452 17.02 -24.66 -0.05
CA PRO A 452 17.95 -24.52 1.09
C PRO A 452 19.23 -23.76 0.75
N PHE A 453 19.43 -23.34 -0.50
CA PHE A 453 20.63 -22.71 -1.03
C PHE A 453 20.55 -21.18 -0.97
N GLU A 454 21.68 -20.50 -1.27
CA GLU A 454 21.78 -19.02 -1.26
C GLU A 454 21.27 -18.37 -2.55
N GLU A 455 21.22 -19.13 -3.66
CA GLU A 455 20.77 -18.63 -4.96
C GLU A 455 19.25 -18.74 -5.08
N PRO A 456 18.58 -17.79 -5.76
CA PRO A 456 17.15 -17.89 -6.04
C PRO A 456 16.83 -19.14 -6.88
N LEU A 457 15.74 -19.80 -6.54
CA LEU A 457 15.24 -20.96 -7.30
C LEU A 457 14.04 -20.53 -8.16
N GLN A 458 14.07 -20.90 -9.43
CA GLN A 458 12.95 -20.71 -10.34
C GLN A 458 12.58 -22.02 -10.99
N LEU A 459 11.29 -22.34 -11.01
CA LEU A 459 10.78 -23.54 -11.67
C LEU A 459 9.45 -23.27 -12.38
N ILE A 460 9.17 -24.14 -13.34
CA ILE A 460 7.86 -24.23 -14.01
C ILE A 460 7.13 -25.42 -13.40
N GLU A 461 5.91 -25.16 -12.97
CA GLU A 461 4.96 -26.14 -12.47
C GLU A 461 3.84 -26.33 -13.48
N VAL A 462 3.62 -27.54 -13.91
CA VAL A 462 2.46 -27.94 -14.70
C VAL A 462 1.52 -28.72 -13.78
N GLN A 463 0.34 -28.20 -13.54
CA GLN A 463 -0.73 -28.85 -12.78
C GLN A 463 -1.74 -29.45 -13.74
N SER A 464 -2.20 -30.66 -13.45
CA SER A 464 -3.26 -31.32 -14.22
C SER A 464 -4.22 -32.08 -13.30
N GLY A 465 -5.52 -31.92 -13.53
CA GLY A 465 -6.52 -32.56 -12.66
C GLY A 465 -7.94 -32.08 -12.91
N THR A 466 -8.89 -32.62 -12.16
CA THR A 466 -10.31 -32.29 -12.26
C THR A 466 -10.67 -30.99 -11.57
N TYR A 467 -9.83 -30.54 -10.60
CA TYR A 467 -9.95 -29.28 -9.89
C TYR A 467 -8.57 -28.70 -9.55
N LEU A 468 -8.38 -27.40 -9.78
CA LEU A 468 -7.08 -26.72 -9.68
C LEU A 468 -7.09 -25.55 -8.67
N GLY A 469 -8.17 -25.40 -7.87
CA GLY A 469 -8.31 -24.35 -6.88
C GLY A 469 -7.25 -24.43 -5.76
N GLU A 470 -6.89 -23.30 -5.18
CA GLU A 470 -5.93 -23.22 -4.06
C GLU A 470 -6.49 -23.81 -2.75
N ASP A 471 -7.81 -24.01 -2.64
CA ASP A 471 -8.51 -24.68 -1.55
C ASP A 471 -8.37 -26.21 -1.58
N ASP A 472 -7.86 -26.80 -2.69
CA ASP A 472 -7.45 -28.22 -2.75
C ASP A 472 -6.15 -28.50 -1.96
N ILE A 473 -5.50 -27.48 -1.38
CA ILE A 473 -4.26 -27.63 -0.63
C ILE A 473 -4.53 -28.08 0.80
N ILE A 474 -4.21 -29.34 1.14
CA ILE A 474 -4.18 -29.84 2.51
C ILE A 474 -2.77 -29.68 3.05
N ARG A 475 -2.59 -28.83 4.09
CA ARG A 475 -1.28 -28.53 4.71
C ARG A 475 -1.06 -29.39 5.95
N TYR A 476 0.12 -29.98 6.09
CA TYR A 476 0.52 -30.79 7.25
C TYR A 476 1.52 -30.06 8.15
N VAL A 477 2.47 -29.36 7.56
CA VAL A 477 3.50 -28.58 8.26
C VAL A 477 3.71 -27.27 7.53
N ASP A 478 3.48 -26.17 8.19
CA ASP A 478 3.73 -24.83 7.66
C ASP A 478 4.55 -23.98 8.64
N ILE A 479 5.73 -23.53 8.17
CA ILE A 479 6.66 -22.72 9.00
C ILE A 479 6.28 -21.25 9.05
N TYR A 480 5.22 -20.83 8.37
CA TYR A 480 4.80 -19.44 8.23
C TYR A 480 3.48 -19.12 8.94
N GLY A 481 2.99 -20.01 9.81
CA GLY A 481 1.79 -19.79 10.62
C GLY A 481 0.47 -19.72 9.85
N ARG A 482 0.40 -20.32 8.62
CA ARG A 482 -0.88 -20.49 7.91
C ARG A 482 -1.64 -21.67 8.51
N GLU A 483 -2.98 -21.66 8.39
CA GLU A 483 -3.80 -22.77 8.90
C GLU A 483 -3.33 -24.11 8.37
N VAL A 484 -3.16 -25.07 9.28
CA VAL A 484 -2.86 -26.47 9.02
C VAL A 484 -4.18 -27.22 9.14
N ASN A 485 -4.60 -27.89 8.09
CA ASN A 485 -5.87 -28.64 8.04
C ASN A 485 -5.71 -30.05 8.59
#